data_08def881a1676dd7d4f09c7bf5881af8
#
_entry.id   08def881a1676dd7d4f09c7bf5881af8
#
_cell.length_a   1.000
_cell.length_b   1.000
_cell.length_c   1.000
_cell.angle_alpha   90.00
_cell.angle_beta   90.00
_cell.angle_gamma   90.00
#
_symmetry.space_group_name_H-M   'P 1'
#
loop_
_entity.id
_entity.type
_entity.pdbx_description
1 polymer ?
#
loop_
_entity_poly.entity_id
_entity_poly.type
_entity_poly.pdbx_seq_one_letter_code
_entity_poly.pdbx_strand_id
1 'polypeptide(L)'
;MMEKLKNINFSVDEGDYLCIVGENGSGKTTLMKTILGLQQPVAGNIIYGDGLKKNEIGYLPQQTFVQKDFPASVREIILSGCQNRCGMRPFYNKVQKQTAKNMMEKFEISNLSGRCYRELSGGQQQRVLLARALCATEKILLLDEPVAALDPKASKEMYKIIEKLNKEDNISIIMISHDIEDSVKYASHVLYTGNKVFYGTKKEYEDRQYDR
;
A
#
# COMPACT_ATOMS: atom_id res chain seq x y z
N MET A 1 -16.70 -19.12 12.20
CA MET A 1 -16.08 -18.07 11.34
C MET A 1 -15.94 -18.67 9.97
N MET A 2 -16.65 -18.18 8.95
CA MET A 2 -16.53 -18.74 7.60
C MET A 2 -15.14 -18.44 7.06
N GLU A 3 -14.39 -19.46 6.66
CA GLU A 3 -13.15 -19.31 5.91
C GLU A 3 -13.46 -18.71 4.54
N LYS A 4 -13.14 -17.43 4.36
CA LYS A 4 -13.51 -16.69 3.15
C LYS A 4 -12.52 -16.85 2.00
N LEU A 5 -11.27 -17.21 2.30
CA LEU A 5 -10.21 -17.41 1.31
C LEU A 5 -9.60 -18.79 1.49
N LYS A 6 -9.70 -19.62 0.45
CA LYS A 6 -9.12 -20.98 0.41
C LYS A 6 -8.30 -21.15 -0.88
N ASN A 7 -7.24 -21.95 -0.79
CA ASN A 7 -6.42 -22.36 -1.92
C ASN A 7 -5.87 -21.18 -2.75
N ILE A 8 -5.38 -20.13 -2.06
CA ILE A 8 -4.73 -19.00 -2.72
C ILE A 8 -3.26 -19.33 -2.88
N ASN A 9 -2.79 -19.35 -4.13
CA ASN A 9 -1.38 -19.46 -4.47
C ASN A 9 -1.04 -18.34 -5.44
N PHE A 10 -0.07 -17.51 -5.07
CA PHE A 10 0.45 -16.45 -5.92
C PHE A 10 1.87 -16.08 -5.49
N SER A 11 2.62 -15.44 -6.38
CA SER A 11 3.91 -14.83 -6.10
C SER A 11 3.91 -13.36 -6.50
N VAL A 12 4.81 -12.61 -5.90
CA VAL A 12 5.09 -11.22 -6.27
C VAL A 12 6.60 -11.10 -6.37
N ASP A 13 7.08 -10.86 -7.57
CA ASP A 13 8.50 -10.69 -7.84
C ASP A 13 8.91 -9.21 -7.71
N GLU A 14 10.22 -8.94 -7.72
CA GLU A 14 10.72 -7.58 -7.65
C GLU A 14 10.23 -6.74 -8.84
N GLY A 15 9.68 -5.56 -8.55
CA GLY A 15 9.12 -4.66 -9.55
C GLY A 15 7.70 -5.02 -10.02
N ASP A 16 7.10 -6.09 -9.50
CA ASP A 16 5.71 -6.43 -9.82
C ASP A 16 4.72 -5.42 -9.26
N TYR A 17 3.60 -5.25 -9.99
CA TYR A 17 2.43 -4.54 -9.51
C TYR A 17 1.24 -5.50 -9.48
N LEU A 18 0.98 -6.08 -8.30
CA LEU A 18 -0.16 -6.96 -8.06
C LEU A 18 -1.39 -6.14 -7.62
N CYS A 19 -2.48 -6.24 -8.38
CA CYS A 19 -3.78 -5.71 -7.98
C CYS A 19 -4.68 -6.82 -7.41
N ILE A 20 -5.14 -6.66 -6.18
CA ILE A 20 -6.08 -7.57 -5.51
C ILE A 20 -7.47 -6.98 -5.62
N VAL A 21 -8.34 -7.63 -6.37
CA VAL A 21 -9.71 -7.20 -6.63
C VAL A 21 -10.71 -8.28 -6.21
N GLY A 22 -11.96 -7.92 -6.05
CA GLY A 22 -13.05 -8.85 -5.71
C GLY A 22 -14.12 -8.22 -4.84
N GLU A 23 -15.18 -8.97 -4.56
CA GLU A 23 -16.36 -8.52 -3.83
C GLU A 23 -16.05 -8.05 -2.40
N ASN A 24 -16.96 -7.22 -1.86
CA ASN A 24 -16.88 -6.81 -0.47
C ASN A 24 -17.00 -8.04 0.44
N GLY A 25 -16.11 -8.10 1.43
CA GLY A 25 -16.08 -9.23 2.35
C GLY A 25 -15.47 -10.52 1.79
N SER A 26 -14.85 -10.52 0.60
CA SER A 26 -14.13 -11.69 0.05
C SER A 26 -12.84 -12.04 0.79
N GLY A 27 -12.40 -11.21 1.76
CA GLY A 27 -11.22 -11.49 2.59
C GLY A 27 -9.95 -10.73 2.18
N LYS A 28 -10.02 -9.77 1.25
CA LYS A 28 -8.84 -8.99 0.77
C LYS A 28 -8.04 -8.36 1.91
N THR A 29 -8.70 -7.65 2.82
CA THR A 29 -8.04 -7.04 4.00
C THR A 29 -7.46 -8.10 4.94
N THR A 30 -8.10 -9.28 5.06
CA THR A 30 -7.56 -10.40 5.83
C THR A 30 -6.28 -10.92 5.19
N LEU A 31 -6.27 -11.10 3.87
CA LEU A 31 -5.07 -11.48 3.11
C LEU A 31 -3.94 -10.46 3.32
N MET A 32 -4.24 -9.16 3.20
CA MET A 32 -3.27 -8.10 3.45
C MET A 32 -2.66 -8.18 4.85
N LYS A 33 -3.50 -8.34 5.89
CA LYS A 33 -3.04 -8.52 7.27
C LYS A 33 -2.18 -9.77 7.44
N THR A 34 -2.48 -10.83 6.70
CA THR A 34 -1.70 -12.07 6.72
C THR A 34 -0.34 -11.86 6.06
N ILE A 35 -0.28 -11.16 4.92
CA ILE A 35 0.99 -10.79 4.25
C ILE A 35 1.84 -9.89 5.16
N LEU A 36 1.24 -8.99 5.92
CA LEU A 36 1.96 -8.16 6.90
C LEU A 36 2.41 -8.93 8.15
N GLY A 37 2.00 -10.19 8.31
CA GLY A 37 2.27 -10.99 9.51
C GLY A 37 1.49 -10.54 10.75
N LEU A 38 0.47 -9.71 10.58
CA LEU A 38 -0.44 -9.26 11.65
C LEU A 38 -1.48 -10.34 12.02
N GLN A 39 -1.66 -11.32 11.14
CA GLN A 39 -2.53 -12.47 11.34
C GLN A 39 -1.84 -13.71 10.79
N GLN A 40 -1.98 -14.86 11.47
CA GLN A 40 -1.48 -16.13 10.96
C GLN A 40 -2.46 -16.73 9.94
N PRO A 41 -1.99 -17.36 8.86
CA PRO A 41 -2.84 -18.15 7.98
C PRO A 41 -3.37 -19.38 8.74
N VAL A 42 -4.59 -19.79 8.45
CA VAL A 42 -5.18 -21.04 9.03
C VAL A 42 -4.45 -22.27 8.49
N ALA A 43 -4.01 -22.23 7.23
CA ALA A 43 -3.22 -23.25 6.57
C ALA A 43 -2.34 -22.62 5.50
N GLY A 44 -1.27 -23.29 5.10
CA GLY A 44 -0.30 -22.79 4.14
C GLY A 44 0.77 -21.90 4.79
N ASN A 45 1.62 -21.30 3.94
CA ASN A 45 2.75 -20.50 4.38
C ASN A 45 2.89 -19.25 3.53
N ILE A 46 3.42 -18.17 4.14
CA ILE A 46 3.90 -16.99 3.44
C ILE A 46 5.43 -17.02 3.51
N ILE A 47 6.06 -16.98 2.35
CA ILE A 47 7.52 -16.97 2.22
C ILE A 47 7.92 -15.56 1.77
N TYR A 48 8.82 -14.95 2.53
CA TYR A 48 9.44 -13.68 2.17
C TYR A 48 10.81 -13.98 1.55
N GLY A 49 10.91 -13.77 0.23
CA GLY A 49 12.12 -13.98 -0.55
C GLY A 49 13.14 -12.85 -0.41
N ASP A 50 14.33 -13.03 -1.00
CA ASP A 50 15.38 -12.02 -1.21
C ASP A 50 15.79 -11.22 0.04
N GLY A 51 15.73 -11.89 1.21
CA GLY A 51 16.07 -11.28 2.49
C GLY A 51 15.09 -10.21 2.97
N LEU A 52 13.89 -10.14 2.40
CA LEU A 52 12.83 -9.23 2.83
C LEU A 52 12.39 -9.56 4.26
N LYS A 53 12.43 -8.59 5.15
CA LYS A 53 11.92 -8.71 6.52
C LYS A 53 10.53 -8.11 6.61
N LYS A 54 9.67 -8.67 7.47
CA LYS A 54 8.29 -8.17 7.67
C LYS A 54 8.23 -6.68 8.03
N ASN A 55 9.19 -6.19 8.78
CA ASN A 55 9.28 -4.77 9.17
C ASN A 55 9.85 -3.86 8.07
N GLU A 56 10.22 -4.42 6.91
CA GLU A 56 10.65 -3.68 5.73
C GLU A 56 9.53 -3.55 4.69
N ILE A 57 8.32 -3.98 5.02
CA ILE A 57 7.14 -3.81 4.18
C ILE A 57 6.49 -2.46 4.51
N GLY A 58 6.39 -1.59 3.52
CA GLY A 58 5.63 -0.35 3.64
C GLY A 58 4.13 -0.64 3.60
N TYR A 59 3.36 -0.04 4.50
CA TYR A 59 1.92 -0.26 4.52
C TYR A 59 1.14 1.04 4.62
N LEU A 60 0.23 1.22 3.68
CA LEU A 60 -0.77 2.27 3.69
C LEU A 60 -2.14 1.61 3.96
N PRO A 61 -2.67 1.74 5.17
CA PRO A 61 -3.98 1.19 5.53
C PRO A 61 -5.11 2.01 4.95
N GLN A 62 -6.27 1.38 4.79
CA GLN A 62 -7.51 2.09 4.50
C GLN A 62 -7.77 3.17 5.56
N GLN A 63 -8.01 4.39 5.12
CA GLN A 63 -8.24 5.53 6.01
C GLN A 63 -9.55 5.40 6.78
N THR A 64 -9.46 5.52 8.11
CA THR A 64 -10.63 5.65 8.98
C THR A 64 -10.88 7.12 9.35
N PHE A 65 -12.12 7.46 9.77
CA PHE A 65 -12.46 8.81 10.23
C PHE A 65 -11.55 9.29 11.38
N VAL A 66 -11.20 8.40 12.32
CA VAL A 66 -10.32 8.71 13.46
C VAL A 66 -8.91 9.09 13.00
N GLN A 67 -8.42 8.47 11.93
CA GLN A 67 -7.10 8.80 11.37
C GLN A 67 -7.08 10.16 10.68
N LYS A 68 -8.20 10.59 10.09
CA LYS A 68 -8.30 11.92 9.44
C LYS A 68 -8.18 13.08 10.42
N ASP A 69 -8.63 12.89 11.66
CA ASP A 69 -8.62 13.92 12.72
C ASP A 69 -7.37 13.87 13.61
N PHE A 70 -6.34 13.12 13.23
CA PHE A 70 -5.16 12.96 14.06
C PHE A 70 -4.41 14.29 14.24
N PRO A 71 -4.18 14.76 15.49
CA PRO A 71 -3.65 16.09 15.78
C PRO A 71 -2.11 16.13 15.79
N ALA A 72 -1.47 15.55 14.75
CA ALA A 72 -0.03 15.57 14.58
C ALA A 72 0.37 16.38 13.34
N SER A 73 1.58 16.91 13.34
CA SER A 73 2.14 17.57 12.17
C SER A 73 2.49 16.54 11.07
N VAL A 74 2.49 16.99 9.81
CA VAL A 74 2.94 16.19 8.66
C VAL A 74 4.30 15.54 8.92
N ARG A 75 5.25 16.32 9.45
CA ARG A 75 6.60 15.84 9.77
C ARG A 75 6.59 14.71 10.80
N GLU A 76 5.79 14.80 11.86
CA GLU A 76 5.70 13.76 12.89
C GLU A 76 5.11 12.47 12.31
N ILE A 77 4.07 12.58 11.49
CA ILE A 77 3.46 11.42 10.82
C ILE A 77 4.48 10.72 9.92
N ILE A 78 5.19 11.45 9.07
CA ILE A 78 6.17 10.86 8.15
C ILE A 78 7.33 10.24 8.93
N LEU A 79 7.85 10.93 9.95
CA LEU A 79 8.91 10.38 10.83
C LEU A 79 8.49 9.08 11.51
N SER A 80 7.21 8.93 11.87
CA SER A 80 6.71 7.69 12.47
C SER A 80 6.89 6.47 11.56
N GLY A 81 6.97 6.66 10.24
CA GLY A 81 7.29 5.59 9.28
C GLY A 81 8.71 5.03 9.41
N CYS A 82 9.64 5.80 10.02
CA CYS A 82 11.00 5.34 10.27
C CYS A 82 11.14 4.51 11.55
N GLN A 83 10.06 4.25 12.28
CA GLN A 83 10.11 3.65 13.62
C GLN A 83 10.70 2.24 13.63
N ASN A 84 10.47 1.46 12.57
CA ASN A 84 11.05 0.13 12.37
C ASN A 84 12.60 0.13 12.29
N ARG A 85 13.20 1.28 11.95
CA ARG A 85 14.66 1.49 11.84
C ARG A 85 15.27 2.14 13.08
N CYS A 86 14.49 2.42 14.12
CA CYS A 86 14.98 3.05 15.35
C CYS A 86 15.69 2.06 16.30
N GLY A 87 15.36 0.76 16.21
CA GLY A 87 15.78 -0.23 17.21
C GLY A 87 15.27 0.17 18.61
N MET A 88 16.13 0.09 19.64
CA MET A 88 15.80 0.48 21.03
C MET A 88 15.99 1.97 21.32
N ARG A 89 16.27 2.81 20.33
CA ARG A 89 16.53 4.25 20.55
C ARG A 89 15.23 5.02 20.70
N PRO A 90 15.09 5.88 21.73
CA PRO A 90 13.85 6.66 21.94
C PRO A 90 13.70 7.85 21.00
N PHE A 91 14.76 8.24 20.27
CA PHE A 91 14.75 9.40 19.38
C PHE A 91 15.22 9.05 17.96
N TYR A 92 14.64 9.74 16.99
CA TYR A 92 15.07 9.67 15.60
C TYR A 92 16.45 10.30 15.40
N ASN A 93 17.33 9.59 14.72
CA ASN A 93 18.67 10.07 14.37
C ASN A 93 18.65 10.98 13.13
N LYS A 94 19.84 11.46 12.72
CA LYS A 94 20.01 12.32 11.55
C LYS A 94 19.57 11.63 10.24
N VAL A 95 19.84 10.33 10.10
CA VAL A 95 19.49 9.56 8.90
C VAL A 95 17.97 9.49 8.74
N GLN A 96 17.24 9.11 9.79
CA GLN A 96 15.77 9.02 9.77
C GLN A 96 15.11 10.37 9.50
N LYS A 97 15.64 11.46 10.09
CA LYS A 97 15.16 12.82 9.81
C LYS A 97 15.41 13.22 8.36
N GLN A 98 16.56 12.82 7.79
CA GLN A 98 16.85 13.08 6.38
C GLN A 98 15.95 12.25 5.45
N THR A 99 15.74 10.96 5.76
CA THR A 99 14.78 10.12 5.01
C THR A 99 13.39 10.76 4.97
N ALA A 100 12.86 11.18 6.13
CA ALA A 100 11.56 11.85 6.18
C ALA A 100 11.55 13.15 5.36
N LYS A 101 12.63 13.93 5.38
CA LYS A 101 12.75 15.15 4.57
C LYS A 101 12.74 14.82 3.08
N ASN A 102 13.52 13.84 2.63
CA ASN A 102 13.56 13.40 1.24
C ASN A 102 12.18 12.91 0.76
N MET A 103 11.44 12.18 1.62
CA MET A 103 10.08 11.76 1.30
C MET A 103 9.12 12.96 1.19
N MET A 104 9.23 13.98 2.04
CA MET A 104 8.42 15.19 1.91
C MET A 104 8.73 15.95 0.60
N GLU A 105 9.98 15.99 0.19
CA GLU A 105 10.39 16.58 -1.09
C GLU A 105 9.86 15.77 -2.28
N LYS A 106 10.03 14.45 -2.26
CA LYS A 106 9.57 13.53 -3.31
C LYS A 106 8.06 13.62 -3.55
N PHE A 107 7.27 13.80 -2.50
CA PHE A 107 5.80 13.92 -2.58
C PHE A 107 5.29 15.37 -2.67
N GLU A 108 6.18 16.35 -2.81
CA GLU A 108 5.84 17.77 -2.94
C GLU A 108 5.02 18.35 -1.78
N ILE A 109 5.31 17.88 -0.55
CA ILE A 109 4.61 18.28 0.68
C ILE A 109 5.52 18.93 1.72
N SER A 110 6.73 19.36 1.33
CA SER A 110 7.70 20.00 2.23
C SER A 110 7.17 21.29 2.85
N ASN A 111 6.39 22.06 2.09
CA ASN A 111 5.74 23.29 2.54
C ASN A 111 4.62 23.04 3.59
N LEU A 112 4.18 21.81 3.72
CA LEU A 112 3.14 21.37 4.68
C LEU A 112 3.74 20.78 5.96
N SER A 113 5.05 20.66 6.09
CA SER A 113 5.74 19.90 7.15
C SER A 113 5.32 20.24 8.58
N GLY A 114 5.03 21.52 8.85
CA GLY A 114 4.56 22.00 10.15
C GLY A 114 3.04 22.07 10.31
N ARG A 115 2.26 21.81 9.26
CA ARG A 115 0.80 21.86 9.33
C ARG A 115 0.24 20.65 10.04
N CYS A 116 -0.89 20.82 10.71
CA CYS A 116 -1.62 19.72 11.30
C CYS A 116 -2.27 18.85 10.20
N TYR A 117 -2.13 17.54 10.32
CA TYR A 117 -2.62 16.58 9.34
C TYR A 117 -4.13 16.72 9.03
N ARG A 118 -4.95 16.95 10.05
CA ARG A 118 -6.41 17.15 9.90
C ARG A 118 -6.79 18.37 9.06
N GLU A 119 -5.89 19.33 8.88
CA GLU A 119 -6.14 20.55 8.10
C GLU A 119 -5.84 20.38 6.60
N LEU A 120 -5.35 19.20 6.22
CA LEU A 120 -4.97 18.89 4.86
C LEU A 120 -6.17 18.41 4.03
N SER A 121 -6.13 18.67 2.72
CA SER A 121 -7.07 18.04 1.79
C SER A 121 -6.87 16.51 1.76
N GLY A 122 -7.88 15.75 1.33
CA GLY A 122 -7.79 14.29 1.23
C GLY A 122 -6.59 13.81 0.42
N GLY A 123 -6.32 14.42 -0.74
CA GLY A 123 -5.15 14.10 -1.57
C GLY A 123 -3.82 14.40 -0.87
N GLN A 124 -3.73 15.52 -0.12
CA GLN A 124 -2.54 15.84 0.66
C GLN A 124 -2.35 14.85 1.82
N GLN A 125 -3.43 14.48 2.52
CA GLN A 125 -3.40 13.47 3.57
C GLN A 125 -2.88 12.13 3.03
N GLN A 126 -3.34 11.73 1.86
CA GLN A 126 -2.94 10.47 1.24
C GLN A 126 -1.46 10.48 0.81
N ARG A 127 -0.97 11.61 0.27
CA ARG A 127 0.48 11.80 -0.02
C ARG A 127 1.33 11.69 1.25
N VAL A 128 0.88 12.24 2.38
CA VAL A 128 1.56 12.13 3.68
C VAL A 128 1.63 10.67 4.15
N LEU A 129 0.52 9.93 4.05
CA LEU A 129 0.50 8.51 4.44
C LEU A 129 1.36 7.64 3.54
N LEU A 130 1.38 7.92 2.23
CA LEU A 130 2.24 7.21 1.28
C LEU A 130 3.72 7.50 1.56
N ALA A 131 4.08 8.77 1.80
CA ALA A 131 5.42 9.17 2.21
C ALA A 131 5.85 8.49 3.51
N ARG A 132 4.94 8.39 4.50
CA ARG A 132 5.15 7.63 5.74
C ARG A 132 5.43 6.16 5.47
N ALA A 133 4.64 5.51 4.62
CA ALA A 133 4.81 4.10 4.29
C ALA A 133 6.17 3.82 3.63
N LEU A 134 6.63 4.73 2.76
CA LEU A 134 7.94 4.62 2.10
C LEU A 134 9.13 4.93 3.02
N CYS A 135 8.93 5.57 4.16
CA CYS A 135 9.98 5.64 5.18
C CYS A 135 10.33 4.26 5.77
N ALA A 136 9.41 3.30 5.67
CA ALA A 136 9.61 1.93 6.19
C ALA A 136 10.28 1.00 5.18
N THR A 137 10.16 1.26 3.87
CA THR A 137 10.57 0.34 2.80
C THR A 137 11.21 1.05 1.62
N GLU A 138 12.04 0.28 0.91
CA GLU A 138 12.56 0.59 -0.42
C GLU A 138 12.26 -0.54 -1.41
N LYS A 139 11.55 -1.61 -0.98
CA LYS A 139 11.35 -2.84 -1.73
C LYS A 139 9.90 -3.08 -2.13
N ILE A 140 8.99 -3.08 -1.14
CA ILE A 140 7.59 -3.47 -1.36
C ILE A 140 6.63 -2.59 -0.57
N LEU A 141 5.55 -2.18 -1.23
CA LEU A 141 4.52 -1.32 -0.68
C LEU A 141 3.14 -1.98 -0.79
N LEU A 142 2.48 -2.14 0.34
CA LEU A 142 1.10 -2.63 0.43
C LEU A 142 0.14 -1.45 0.58
N LEU A 143 -0.85 -1.37 -0.29
CA LEU A 143 -1.83 -0.30 -0.36
C LEU A 143 -3.25 -0.86 -0.20
N ASP A 144 -3.94 -0.46 0.86
CA ASP A 144 -5.33 -0.88 1.11
C ASP A 144 -6.28 0.26 0.76
N GLU A 145 -6.87 0.19 -0.42
CA GLU A 145 -7.81 1.18 -0.98
C GLU A 145 -7.26 2.63 -0.99
N PRO A 146 -6.10 2.89 -1.62
CA PRO A 146 -5.40 4.16 -1.49
C PRO A 146 -6.17 5.37 -2.04
N VAL A 147 -7.20 5.17 -2.84
CA VAL A 147 -7.97 6.23 -3.51
C VAL A 147 -9.44 6.32 -3.09
N ALA A 148 -9.93 5.43 -2.21
CA ALA A 148 -11.35 5.27 -1.90
C ALA A 148 -12.07 6.53 -1.37
N ALA A 149 -11.32 7.50 -0.83
CA ALA A 149 -11.89 8.73 -0.25
C ALA A 149 -11.46 9.99 -1.00
N LEU A 150 -10.94 9.85 -2.21
CA LEU A 150 -10.42 10.95 -3.03
C LEU A 150 -11.43 11.34 -4.11
N ASP A 151 -11.39 12.61 -4.51
CA ASP A 151 -12.05 13.05 -5.72
C ASP A 151 -11.37 12.45 -6.98
N PRO A 152 -12.05 12.45 -8.15
CA PRO A 152 -11.51 11.81 -9.35
C PRO A 152 -10.17 12.35 -9.83
N LYS A 153 -9.89 13.65 -9.59
CA LYS A 153 -8.62 14.28 -9.97
C LYS A 153 -7.50 13.80 -9.05
N ALA A 154 -7.72 13.84 -7.74
CA ALA A 154 -6.75 13.38 -6.75
C ALA A 154 -6.49 11.87 -6.87
N SER A 155 -7.52 11.06 -7.22
CA SER A 155 -7.37 9.63 -7.50
C SER A 155 -6.43 9.37 -8.67
N LYS A 156 -6.61 10.06 -9.80
CA LYS A 156 -5.73 9.95 -10.97
C LYS A 156 -4.29 10.37 -10.66
N GLU A 157 -4.10 11.43 -9.89
CA GLU A 157 -2.78 11.87 -9.44
C GLU A 157 -2.12 10.80 -8.55
N MET A 158 -2.88 10.19 -7.65
CA MET A 158 -2.39 9.15 -6.76
C MET A 158 -1.95 7.88 -7.54
N TYR A 159 -2.74 7.43 -8.50
CA TYR A 159 -2.36 6.30 -9.37
C TYR A 159 -1.07 6.58 -10.13
N LYS A 160 -0.89 7.79 -10.68
CA LYS A 160 0.37 8.19 -11.35
C LYS A 160 1.57 8.17 -10.40
N ILE A 161 1.39 8.61 -9.15
CA ILE A 161 2.46 8.55 -8.15
C ILE A 161 2.82 7.09 -7.87
N ILE A 162 1.83 6.21 -7.67
CA ILE A 162 2.05 4.78 -7.41
C ILE A 162 2.72 4.11 -8.62
N GLU A 163 2.27 4.42 -9.85
CA GLU A 163 2.92 3.93 -11.07
C GLU A 163 4.39 4.34 -11.16
N LYS A 164 4.69 5.61 -10.85
CA LYS A 164 6.07 6.12 -10.84
C LYS A 164 6.94 5.38 -9.81
N LEU A 165 6.43 5.14 -8.60
CA LEU A 165 7.13 4.37 -7.59
C LEU A 165 7.46 2.94 -8.08
N ASN A 166 6.55 2.31 -8.82
CA ASN A 166 6.77 0.99 -9.39
C ASN A 166 7.76 1.03 -10.56
N LYS A 167 7.53 1.90 -11.56
CA LYS A 167 8.30 1.91 -12.82
C LYS A 167 9.69 2.54 -12.70
N GLU A 168 9.81 3.64 -11.94
CA GLU A 168 11.07 4.41 -11.86
C GLU A 168 11.90 4.02 -10.62
N ASP A 169 11.25 3.74 -9.49
CA ASP A 169 11.94 3.37 -8.25
C ASP A 169 12.02 1.85 -8.04
N ASN A 170 11.48 1.03 -8.95
CA ASN A 170 11.43 -0.44 -8.89
C ASN A 170 10.82 -1.01 -7.59
N ILE A 171 9.86 -0.29 -7.00
CA ILE A 171 9.16 -0.74 -5.80
C ILE A 171 8.05 -1.70 -6.21
N SER A 172 8.04 -2.92 -5.66
CA SER A 172 6.93 -3.86 -5.84
C SER A 172 5.68 -3.33 -5.15
N ILE A 173 4.53 -3.41 -5.81
CA ILE A 173 3.25 -2.90 -5.29
C ILE A 173 2.28 -4.06 -5.10
N ILE A 174 1.65 -4.14 -3.93
CA ILE A 174 0.46 -4.96 -3.71
C ILE A 174 -0.68 -4.01 -3.34
N MET A 175 -1.68 -3.88 -4.19
CA MET A 175 -2.77 -2.94 -3.98
C MET A 175 -4.12 -3.65 -3.93
N ILE A 176 -4.91 -3.37 -2.89
CA ILE A 176 -6.34 -3.67 -2.86
C ILE A 176 -7.10 -2.49 -3.45
N SER A 177 -7.98 -2.77 -4.40
CA SER A 177 -8.89 -1.76 -4.95
C SER A 177 -10.29 -2.32 -5.20
N HIS A 178 -11.29 -1.45 -5.04
CA HIS A 178 -12.66 -1.70 -5.50
C HIS A 178 -12.91 -1.13 -6.90
N ASP A 179 -12.10 -0.16 -7.31
CA ASP A 179 -12.09 0.38 -8.65
C ASP A 179 -11.24 -0.53 -9.55
N ILE A 180 -11.91 -1.47 -10.22
CA ILE A 180 -11.25 -2.49 -11.03
C ILE A 180 -10.63 -1.85 -12.28
N GLU A 181 -11.37 -0.95 -12.96
CA GLU A 181 -10.94 -0.38 -14.23
C GLU A 181 -9.65 0.44 -14.09
N ASP A 182 -9.63 1.38 -13.16
CA ASP A 182 -8.47 2.25 -12.98
C ASP A 182 -7.30 1.52 -12.29
N SER A 183 -7.56 0.59 -11.37
CA SER A 183 -6.49 -0.10 -10.64
C SER A 183 -5.78 -1.17 -11.47
N VAL A 184 -6.52 -1.96 -12.25
CA VAL A 184 -5.96 -3.01 -13.11
C VAL A 184 -5.17 -2.41 -14.28
N LYS A 185 -5.47 -1.18 -14.68
CA LYS A 185 -4.74 -0.49 -15.76
C LYS A 185 -3.22 -0.48 -15.56
N TYR A 186 -2.77 -0.32 -14.33
CA TYR A 186 -1.35 -0.20 -13.96
C TYR A 186 -0.73 -1.52 -13.50
N ALA A 187 -1.55 -2.55 -13.25
CA ALA A 187 -1.10 -3.83 -12.73
C ALA A 187 -0.31 -4.66 -13.76
N SER A 188 0.71 -5.40 -13.31
CA SER A 188 1.34 -6.50 -14.06
C SER A 188 0.55 -7.80 -13.86
N HIS A 189 0.08 -8.03 -12.62
CA HIS A 189 -0.67 -9.21 -12.22
C HIS A 189 -1.96 -8.84 -11.48
N VAL A 190 -2.96 -9.71 -11.56
CA VAL A 190 -4.24 -9.57 -10.89
C VAL A 190 -4.54 -10.81 -10.06
N LEU A 191 -4.91 -10.59 -8.80
CA LEU A 191 -5.49 -11.60 -7.92
C LEU A 191 -6.97 -11.26 -7.71
N TYR A 192 -7.87 -12.02 -8.33
CA TYR A 192 -9.30 -11.89 -8.08
C TYR A 192 -9.72 -12.82 -6.93
N THR A 193 -10.40 -12.22 -5.94
CA THR A 193 -10.94 -12.92 -4.76
C THR A 193 -12.46 -12.90 -4.79
N GLY A 194 -13.07 -14.04 -5.10
CA GLY A 194 -14.52 -14.21 -5.20
C GLY A 194 -14.88 -15.69 -5.06
N ASN A 195 -16.01 -16.09 -5.64
CA ASN A 195 -16.44 -17.50 -5.66
C ASN A 195 -15.41 -18.44 -6.31
N LYS A 196 -14.66 -17.94 -7.28
CA LYS A 196 -13.50 -18.62 -7.87
C LYS A 196 -12.30 -17.68 -7.76
N VAL A 197 -11.25 -18.13 -7.08
CA VAL A 197 -9.99 -17.40 -7.01
C VAL A 197 -9.28 -17.50 -8.36
N PHE A 198 -8.75 -16.38 -8.83
CA PHE A 198 -7.89 -16.33 -10.01
C PHE A 198 -6.63 -15.53 -9.68
N TYR A 199 -5.50 -16.02 -10.13
CA TYR A 199 -4.23 -15.29 -10.17
C TYR A 199 -3.61 -15.47 -11.55
N GLY A 200 -3.13 -14.39 -12.14
CA GLY A 200 -2.48 -14.38 -13.44
C GLY A 200 -2.08 -12.98 -13.88
N THR A 201 -1.55 -12.88 -15.08
CA THR A 201 -1.21 -11.62 -15.70
C THR A 201 -2.46 -10.77 -15.95
N LYS A 202 -2.27 -9.45 -16.10
CA LYS A 202 -3.33 -8.52 -16.47
C LYS A 202 -4.06 -9.00 -17.75
N LYS A 203 -3.31 -9.43 -18.77
CA LYS A 203 -3.88 -9.90 -20.03
C LYS A 203 -4.80 -11.11 -19.84
N GLU A 204 -4.37 -12.11 -19.09
CA GLU A 204 -5.19 -13.29 -18.80
C GLU A 204 -6.45 -12.94 -17.99
N TYR A 205 -6.39 -11.92 -17.16
CA TYR A 205 -7.56 -11.42 -16.43
C TYR A 205 -8.56 -10.72 -17.37
N GLU A 206 -8.07 -9.86 -18.27
CA GLU A 206 -8.89 -9.16 -19.27
C GLU A 206 -9.58 -10.15 -20.23
N ASP A 207 -8.84 -11.10 -20.76
CA ASP A 207 -9.37 -12.14 -21.66
C ASP A 207 -10.53 -12.92 -21.01
N ARG A 208 -10.42 -13.25 -19.71
CA ARG A 208 -11.51 -13.93 -18.97
C ARG A 208 -12.77 -13.09 -18.75
N GLN A 209 -12.68 -11.76 -18.76
CA GLN A 209 -13.87 -10.88 -18.65
C GLN A 209 -14.66 -10.83 -19.96
N TYR A 210 -14.02 -11.03 -21.10
CA TYR A 210 -14.70 -11.07 -22.42
C TYR A 210 -15.38 -12.41 -22.68
N ASP A 211 -15.03 -13.49 -21.96
CA ASP A 211 -15.64 -14.82 -22.07
C ASP A 211 -16.88 -15.01 -21.18
N ARG A 212 -17.38 -13.96 -20.54
CA ARG A 212 -18.60 -13.94 -19.72
C ARG A 212 -19.71 -13.14 -20.38
#